data_f9b2655a7c035b153aba8e6d1648af8b
#
_entry.id   f9b2655a7c035b153aba8e6d1648af8b
#
_cell.length_a   1.000
_cell.length_b   1.000
_cell.length_c   1.000
_cell.angle_alpha   90.00
_cell.angle_beta   90.00
_cell.angle_gamma   90.00
#
_symmetry.space_group_name_H-M   'P 1'
#
loop_
_entity.id
_entity.type
_entity.pdbx_description
1 polymer ?
#
loop_
_entity_poly.entity_id
_entity_poly.type
_entity_poly.pdbx_seq_one_letter_code
_entity_poly.pdbx_strand_id
1 'polypeptide(L)'
;WVLTGEGRTDFQTAFGKAPVGVAKRAAQVGVPTLCLSGSIGEGYQDVLVQGIHGVMSVVPCPTMSLEDCMEDASELVIRGSEQLARILQAGIEMGKRN
;
A
#
# COMPACT_ATOMS: atom_id res chain seq x y z
N TRP A 1 -2.84 2.63 -12.56
CA TRP A 1 -2.73 1.93 -11.29
C TRP A 1 -3.74 2.48 -10.27
N VAL A 2 -4.06 1.66 -9.28
CA VAL A 2 -4.98 2.01 -8.20
C VAL A 2 -4.20 2.01 -6.88
N LEU A 3 -4.42 3.03 -6.07
CA LEU A 3 -3.89 3.11 -4.71
C LEU A 3 -5.04 2.90 -3.73
N THR A 4 -4.93 1.89 -2.90
CA THR A 4 -5.88 1.64 -1.82
C THR A 4 -5.18 1.75 -0.47
N GLY A 5 -5.93 1.74 0.60
CA GLY A 5 -5.41 1.89 1.94
C GLY A 5 -6.01 0.91 2.93
N GLU A 6 -5.24 0.65 3.99
CA GLU A 6 -5.65 -0.19 5.11
C GLU A 6 -4.94 0.30 6.38
N GLY A 7 -5.62 0.26 7.51
CA GLY A 7 -5.00 0.62 8.78
C GLY A 7 -3.86 -0.32 9.16
N ARG A 8 -4.07 -1.63 8.99
CA ARG A 8 -3.07 -2.66 9.19
C ARG A 8 -3.24 -3.74 8.13
N THR A 9 -2.19 -4.02 7.40
CA THR A 9 -2.17 -5.12 6.43
C THR A 9 -1.46 -6.32 7.06
N ASP A 10 -2.17 -7.43 7.16
CA ASP A 10 -1.67 -8.69 7.70
C ASP A 10 -2.37 -9.87 7.01
N PHE A 11 -2.23 -11.07 7.58
CA PHE A 11 -2.84 -12.26 7.00
C PHE A 11 -4.38 -12.16 6.90
N GLN A 12 -5.04 -11.42 7.81
CA GLN A 12 -6.50 -11.25 7.77
C GLN A 12 -6.97 -10.42 6.59
N THR A 13 -6.14 -9.50 6.12
CA THR A 13 -6.47 -8.66 4.96
C THR A 13 -6.71 -9.51 3.71
N ALA A 14 -5.96 -10.61 3.57
CA ALA A 14 -6.09 -11.52 2.44
C ALA A 14 -7.44 -12.26 2.38
N PHE A 15 -8.17 -12.31 3.50
CA PHE A 15 -9.48 -12.98 3.58
C PHE A 15 -10.65 -12.10 3.13
N GLY A 16 -10.42 -11.19 2.18
CA GLY A 16 -11.51 -10.44 1.55
C GLY A 16 -11.80 -9.07 2.14
N LYS A 17 -10.86 -8.50 2.89
CA LYS A 17 -10.99 -7.11 3.33
C LYS A 17 -10.91 -6.15 2.14
N ALA A 18 -11.28 -4.88 2.36
CA ALA A 18 -11.42 -3.89 1.30
C ALA A 18 -10.28 -3.84 0.29
N PRO A 19 -8.99 -3.84 0.69
CA PRO A 19 -7.90 -3.77 -0.30
C PRO A 19 -7.90 -4.92 -1.30
N VAL A 20 -8.22 -6.12 -0.86
CA VAL A 20 -8.30 -7.30 -1.75
C VAL A 20 -9.47 -7.19 -2.71
N GLY A 21 -10.61 -6.69 -2.24
CA GLY A 21 -11.77 -6.43 -3.09
C GLY A 21 -11.45 -5.41 -4.19
N VAL A 22 -10.78 -4.34 -3.83
CA VAL A 22 -10.32 -3.32 -4.79
C VAL A 22 -9.37 -3.94 -5.82
N ALA A 23 -8.40 -4.74 -5.36
CA ALA A 23 -7.43 -5.37 -6.25
C ALA A 23 -8.10 -6.31 -7.26
N LYS A 24 -9.09 -7.08 -6.81
CA LYS A 24 -9.83 -7.99 -7.70
C LYS A 24 -10.59 -7.24 -8.79
N ARG A 25 -11.21 -6.12 -8.45
CA ARG A 25 -11.90 -5.29 -9.42
C ARG A 25 -10.93 -4.66 -10.41
N ALA A 26 -9.81 -4.12 -9.92
CA ALA A 26 -8.79 -3.53 -10.78
C ALA A 26 -8.20 -4.56 -11.75
N ALA A 27 -7.96 -5.78 -11.27
CA ALA A 27 -7.44 -6.86 -12.11
C ALA A 27 -8.36 -7.21 -13.28
N GLN A 28 -9.67 -7.07 -13.10
CA GLN A 28 -10.65 -7.32 -14.18
C GLN A 28 -10.46 -6.39 -15.37
N VAL A 29 -9.89 -5.21 -15.15
CA VAL A 29 -9.61 -4.23 -16.21
C VAL A 29 -8.10 -4.06 -16.46
N GLY A 30 -7.30 -4.98 -15.96
CA GLY A 30 -5.85 -4.99 -16.23
C GLY A 30 -5.05 -3.89 -15.51
N VAL A 31 -5.56 -3.37 -14.39
CA VAL A 31 -4.92 -2.27 -13.66
C VAL A 31 -4.27 -2.80 -12.39
N PRO A 32 -2.96 -2.52 -12.16
CA PRO A 32 -2.29 -2.92 -10.92
C PRO A 32 -2.79 -2.14 -9.72
N THR A 33 -2.75 -2.79 -8.55
CA THR A 33 -3.17 -2.20 -7.27
C THR A 33 -2.01 -2.19 -6.28
N LEU A 34 -1.85 -1.07 -5.61
CA LEU A 34 -0.89 -0.86 -4.54
C LEU A 34 -1.64 -0.52 -3.25
N CYS A 35 -1.13 -0.97 -2.12
CA CYS A 35 -1.74 -0.73 -0.82
C CYS A 35 -0.80 0.09 0.08
N LEU A 36 -1.31 1.20 0.58
CA LEU A 36 -0.61 2.05 1.54
C LEU A 36 -1.23 1.78 2.91
N SER A 37 -0.42 1.33 3.87
CA SER A 37 -0.91 0.84 5.15
C SER A 37 -0.37 1.67 6.31
N GLY A 38 -1.17 1.77 7.37
CA GLY A 38 -0.69 2.34 8.63
C GLY A 38 0.37 1.46 9.27
N SER A 39 0.20 0.15 9.23
CA SER A 39 1.19 -0.81 9.68
C SER A 39 1.14 -2.08 8.85
N ILE A 40 2.23 -2.85 8.91
CA ILE A 40 2.34 -4.13 8.22
C ILE A 40 2.56 -5.19 9.30
N GLY A 41 1.70 -6.19 9.33
CA GLY A 41 1.73 -7.26 10.29
C GLY A 41 2.16 -8.60 9.70
N GLU A 42 2.19 -9.61 10.55
CA GLU A 42 2.55 -10.96 10.15
C GLU A 42 1.61 -11.49 9.07
N GLY A 43 2.17 -12.15 8.08
CA GLY A 43 1.39 -12.73 6.98
C GLY A 43 0.92 -11.72 5.95
N TYR A 44 1.43 -10.50 5.94
CA TYR A 44 1.04 -9.47 4.97
C TYR A 44 1.27 -9.94 3.52
N GLN A 45 2.23 -10.82 3.31
CA GLN A 45 2.55 -11.32 1.96
C GLN A 45 1.38 -12.06 1.31
N ASP A 46 0.44 -12.54 2.10
CA ASP A 46 -0.74 -13.25 1.59
C ASP A 46 -1.59 -12.37 0.68
N VAL A 47 -1.57 -11.05 0.87
CA VAL A 47 -2.32 -10.14 -0.01
C VAL A 47 -1.74 -10.06 -1.42
N LEU A 48 -0.44 -10.31 -1.57
CA LEU A 48 0.22 -10.30 -2.87
C LEU A 48 -0.30 -11.43 -3.77
N VAL A 49 -0.66 -12.55 -3.16
CA VAL A 49 -1.25 -13.69 -3.86
C VAL A 49 -2.69 -13.38 -4.29
N GLN A 50 -3.34 -12.46 -3.60
CA GLN A 50 -4.72 -12.06 -3.87
C GLN A 50 -4.85 -10.89 -4.86
N GLY A 51 -3.75 -10.49 -5.49
CA GLY A 51 -3.79 -9.50 -6.55
C GLY A 51 -3.28 -8.10 -6.19
N ILE A 52 -2.83 -7.89 -4.96
CA ILE A 52 -2.17 -6.64 -4.59
C ILE A 52 -0.72 -6.71 -5.03
N HIS A 53 -0.27 -5.75 -5.81
CA HIS A 53 1.06 -5.76 -6.42
C HIS A 53 2.17 -5.30 -5.47
N GLY A 54 1.84 -4.44 -4.51
CA GLY A 54 2.80 -3.97 -3.53
C GLY A 54 2.12 -3.38 -2.31
N VAL A 55 2.77 -3.50 -1.16
CA VAL A 55 2.31 -2.98 0.13
C VAL A 55 3.41 -2.15 0.75
N MET A 56 3.05 -0.99 1.27
CA MET A 56 4.01 -0.11 1.94
C MET A 56 3.39 0.48 3.19
N SER A 57 4.16 0.54 4.29
CA SER A 57 3.75 1.26 5.49
C SER A 57 4.06 2.74 5.35
N VAL A 58 3.19 3.59 5.91
CA VAL A 58 3.42 5.04 5.96
C VAL A 58 4.27 5.47 7.15
N VAL A 59 4.56 4.55 8.07
CA VAL A 59 5.34 4.86 9.28
C VAL A 59 6.83 4.93 8.92
N PRO A 60 7.47 6.11 9.04
CA PRO A 60 8.84 6.30 8.59
C PRO A 60 9.90 5.90 9.62
N CYS A 61 9.50 5.69 10.87
CA CYS A 61 10.44 5.49 11.96
C CYS A 61 9.93 4.37 12.88
N PRO A 62 10.78 3.36 13.18
CA PRO A 62 10.35 2.22 14.00
C PRO A 62 10.09 2.58 15.46
N THR A 63 10.52 3.76 15.90
CA THR A 63 10.32 4.22 17.28
C THR A 63 9.06 5.05 17.49
N MET A 64 8.27 5.30 16.44
CA MET A 64 7.00 5.99 16.59
C MET A 64 6.00 5.10 17.34
N SER A 65 5.34 5.66 18.37
CA SER A 65 4.27 4.97 19.07
C SER A 65 3.01 4.91 18.21
N LEU A 66 2.09 4.00 18.55
CA LEU A 66 0.78 3.94 17.90
C LEU A 66 0.04 5.27 18.04
N GLU A 67 0.12 5.90 19.21
CA GLU A 67 -0.51 7.20 19.46
C GLU A 67 0.04 8.28 18.53
N ASP A 68 1.36 8.36 18.37
CA ASP A 68 2.00 9.30 17.44
C ASP A 68 1.55 9.05 16.01
N CYS A 69 1.46 7.78 15.61
CA CYS A 69 1.02 7.42 14.27
C CYS A 69 -0.43 7.85 14.02
N MET A 70 -1.28 7.73 15.00
CA MET A 70 -2.69 8.13 14.87
C MET A 70 -2.84 9.64 14.85
N GLU A 71 -2.10 10.38 15.68
CA GLU A 71 -2.12 11.84 15.68
C GLU A 71 -1.62 12.42 14.36
N ASP A 72 -0.57 11.83 13.80
CA ASP A 72 0.06 12.31 12.58
C ASP A 72 -0.43 11.58 11.33
N ALA A 73 -1.50 10.80 11.43
CA ALA A 73 -1.95 9.92 10.34
C ALA A 73 -2.12 10.65 9.01
N SER A 74 -2.74 11.82 9.01
CA SER A 74 -2.95 12.61 7.80
C SER A 74 -1.63 12.98 7.13
N GLU A 75 -0.67 13.49 7.91
CA GLU A 75 0.65 13.87 7.42
C GLU A 75 1.43 12.65 6.93
N LEU A 76 1.35 11.53 7.65
CA LEU A 76 2.02 10.30 7.26
C LEU A 76 1.50 9.77 5.93
N VAL A 77 0.20 9.82 5.71
CA VAL A 77 -0.41 9.40 4.44
C VAL A 77 0.03 10.33 3.29
N ILE A 78 0.07 11.64 3.53
CA ILE A 78 0.53 12.61 2.54
C ILE A 78 1.97 12.30 2.12
N ARG A 79 2.86 12.15 3.07
CA ARG A 79 4.28 11.89 2.81
C ARG A 79 4.49 10.52 2.19
N GLY A 80 3.80 9.50 2.68
CA GLY A 80 3.90 8.15 2.15
C GLY A 80 3.42 8.06 0.71
N SER A 81 2.29 8.66 0.40
CA SER A 81 1.75 8.67 -0.96
C SER A 81 2.65 9.46 -1.91
N GLU A 82 3.24 10.56 -1.46
CA GLU A 82 4.20 11.33 -2.25
C GLU A 82 5.42 10.48 -2.62
N GLN A 83 6.00 9.77 -1.65
CA GLN A 83 7.15 8.91 -1.91
C GLN A 83 6.79 7.77 -2.88
N LEU A 84 5.64 7.16 -2.68
CA LEU A 84 5.16 6.12 -3.59
C LEU A 84 5.00 6.64 -5.02
N ALA A 85 4.42 7.82 -5.17
CA ALA A 85 4.26 8.45 -6.48
C ALA A 85 5.62 8.72 -7.15
N ARG A 86 6.62 9.15 -6.39
CA ARG A 86 7.97 9.36 -6.90
C ARG A 86 8.61 8.06 -7.38
N ILE A 87 8.43 6.98 -6.63
CA ILE A 87 8.95 5.65 -7.02
C ILE A 87 8.28 5.18 -8.31
N LEU A 88 6.96 5.34 -8.41
CA LEU A 88 6.22 4.99 -9.63
C LEU A 88 6.68 5.83 -10.82
N GLN A 89 6.88 7.13 -10.64
CA GLN A 89 7.36 8.00 -11.70
C GLN A 89 8.75 7.58 -12.18
N ALA A 90 9.64 7.23 -11.26
CA ALA A 90 10.96 6.72 -11.63
C ALA A 90 10.86 5.44 -12.46
N GLY A 91 9.94 4.54 -12.09
CA GLY A 91 9.68 3.32 -12.87
C GLY A 91 9.17 3.61 -14.27
N ILE A 92 8.29 4.58 -14.41
CA ILE A 92 7.75 5.01 -15.72
C ILE A 92 8.89 5.60 -16.57
N GLU A 93 9.74 6.44 -16.00
CA GLU A 93 10.88 7.02 -16.71
C GLU A 93 11.86 5.95 -17.19
N MET A 94 12.13 4.92 -16.37
CA MET A 94 12.96 3.79 -16.78
C MET A 94 12.33 3.03 -17.94
N GLY A 95 11.03 2.82 -17.92
CA GLY A 95 10.30 2.16 -19.00
C GLY A 95 10.42 2.87 -20.33
N LYS A 96 10.43 4.21 -20.31
CA LYS A 96 10.57 5.02 -21.53
C LYS A 96 11.94 4.91 -22.21
N ARG A 97 12.96 4.48 -21.47
CA ARG A 97 14.32 4.33 -22.00
C ARG A 97 14.55 2.99 -22.69
N ASN A 98 13.64 2.07 -22.50
CA ASN A 98 13.71 0.75 -23.11
C ASN A 98 12.88 0.70 -24.39
#